data_bb873335ae38045343b4b59028f14a36
#
_entry.id   bb873335ae38045343b4b59028f14a36
#
_cell.length_a   1.000
_cell.length_b   1.000
_cell.length_c   1.000
_cell.angle_alpha   90.00
_cell.angle_beta   90.00
_cell.angle_gamma   90.00
#
_symmetry.space_group_name_H-M   'P 1'
#
loop_
_entity.id
_entity.type
_entity.pdbx_description
1 polymer ?
#
loop_
_entity_poly.entity_id
_entity_poly.type
_entity_poly.pdbx_seq_one_letter_code
_entity_poly.pdbx_strand_id
1 'polypeptide(L)'
;MKYSPFLTLIISSCLQAQESQVWQCQSTNAVGFNWNTEEGYGWDIKVVPKTNITLNFNGTNSSFFLNSENIPLSCVNTKNDTGERLLSCVRNDIKPYDFLVLNIESGQASLSRLGGSISSNTFFREMVSTNIFQCSN
;
A
#
# COMPACT_ATOMS: atom_id res chain seq x y z
N MET A 1 -38.55 49.95 -19.26
CA MET A 1 -37.97 49.13 -18.18
C MET A 1 -37.78 47.71 -18.73
N LYS A 2 -36.50 47.34 -18.95
CA LYS A 2 -36.14 46.00 -19.44
C LYS A 2 -35.61 45.20 -18.28
N TYR A 3 -36.32 44.17 -17.85
CA TYR A 3 -35.85 43.21 -16.85
C TYR A 3 -34.97 42.14 -17.54
N SER A 4 -33.72 42.07 -17.17
CA SER A 4 -32.79 41.00 -17.59
C SER A 4 -32.92 39.86 -16.57
N PRO A 5 -33.22 38.62 -17.00
CA PRO A 5 -33.19 37.49 -16.09
C PRO A 5 -31.74 37.05 -15.85
N PHE A 6 -31.31 37.19 -14.61
CA PHE A 6 -30.04 36.57 -14.14
C PHE A 6 -30.22 35.05 -14.13
N LEU A 7 -29.56 34.39 -15.05
CA LEU A 7 -29.48 32.93 -15.09
C LEU A 7 -28.42 32.47 -14.07
N THR A 8 -28.89 32.05 -12.90
CA THR A 8 -28.01 31.49 -11.84
C THR A 8 -27.61 30.07 -12.25
N LEU A 9 -26.39 29.91 -12.73
CA LEU A 9 -25.80 28.62 -13.04
C LEU A 9 -25.46 27.92 -11.70
N ILE A 10 -26.28 26.98 -11.26
CA ILE A 10 -25.99 26.11 -10.14
C ILE A 10 -24.99 25.06 -10.63
N ILE A 11 -23.71 25.28 -10.33
CA ILE A 11 -22.67 24.26 -10.52
C ILE A 11 -22.84 23.24 -9.39
N SER A 12 -23.58 22.18 -9.67
CA SER A 12 -23.61 21.00 -8.82
C SER A 12 -22.23 20.34 -8.90
N SER A 13 -21.35 20.65 -7.97
CA SER A 13 -20.15 19.87 -7.70
C SER A 13 -20.60 18.51 -7.17
N CYS A 14 -20.71 17.52 -8.07
CA CYS A 14 -20.75 16.12 -7.65
C CYS A 14 -19.47 15.80 -6.88
N LEU A 15 -19.53 15.90 -5.55
CA LEU A 15 -18.60 15.17 -4.71
C LEU A 15 -18.85 13.68 -5.00
N GLN A 16 -18.04 13.09 -5.85
CA GLN A 16 -17.98 11.64 -5.96
C GLN A 16 -17.46 11.14 -4.62
N ALA A 17 -18.37 10.70 -3.77
CA ALA A 17 -18.03 9.94 -2.59
C ALA A 17 -17.25 8.71 -3.09
N GLN A 18 -15.96 8.65 -2.78
CA GLN A 18 -15.13 7.52 -3.15
C GLN A 18 -15.64 6.33 -2.34
N GLU A 19 -16.29 5.38 -3.02
CA GLU A 19 -16.83 4.19 -2.35
C GLU A 19 -15.69 3.45 -1.67
N SER A 20 -15.93 3.06 -0.42
CA SER A 20 -15.05 2.19 0.34
C SER A 20 -14.95 0.84 -0.36
N GLN A 21 -13.73 0.41 -0.68
CA GLN A 21 -13.45 -0.89 -1.30
C GLN A 21 -12.66 -1.76 -0.34
N VAL A 22 -13.11 -3.01 -0.20
CA VAL A 22 -12.41 -4.00 0.64
C VAL A 22 -11.85 -5.08 -0.28
N TRP A 23 -10.55 -5.29 -0.20
CA TRP A 23 -9.85 -6.30 -0.98
C TRP A 23 -9.31 -7.38 -0.05
N GLN A 24 -9.59 -8.64 -0.38
CA GLN A 24 -8.99 -9.80 0.27
C GLN A 24 -7.79 -10.26 -0.56
N CYS A 25 -6.61 -10.23 0.02
CA CYS A 25 -5.36 -10.49 -0.69
C CYS A 25 -4.67 -11.73 -0.12
N GLN A 26 -4.42 -12.70 -0.97
CA GLN A 26 -3.70 -13.93 -0.64
C GLN A 26 -2.29 -13.89 -1.22
N SER A 27 -1.28 -14.10 -0.38
CA SER A 27 0.12 -14.14 -0.83
C SER A 27 0.39 -15.34 -1.73
N THR A 28 0.86 -15.06 -2.93
CA THR A 28 1.30 -16.07 -3.90
C THR A 28 2.80 -16.35 -3.79
N ASN A 29 3.60 -15.31 -3.62
CA ASN A 29 5.05 -15.37 -3.47
C ASN A 29 5.52 -14.42 -2.38
N ALA A 30 6.59 -14.79 -1.69
CA ALA A 30 7.24 -13.96 -0.69
C ALA A 30 8.75 -14.19 -0.71
N VAL A 31 9.50 -13.10 -0.65
CA VAL A 31 10.96 -13.09 -0.55
C VAL A 31 11.40 -12.06 0.48
N GLY A 32 12.44 -12.39 1.22
CA GLY A 32 13.03 -11.47 2.18
C GLY A 32 14.55 -11.54 2.16
N PHE A 33 15.17 -10.51 2.67
CA PHE A 33 16.62 -10.38 2.81
C PHE A 33 16.93 -9.92 4.23
N ASN A 34 17.85 -10.61 4.90
CA ASN A 34 18.40 -10.17 6.16
C ASN A 34 19.85 -9.75 5.97
N TRP A 35 20.25 -8.73 6.71
CA TRP A 35 21.66 -8.41 6.84
C TRP A 35 22.31 -9.42 7.80
N ASN A 36 23.26 -10.19 7.29
CA ASN A 36 24.00 -11.17 8.10
C ASN A 36 25.31 -10.56 8.59
N THR A 37 25.51 -10.58 9.92
CA THR A 37 26.72 -10.11 10.57
C THR A 37 27.61 -11.23 11.11
N GLU A 38 27.13 -12.50 11.09
CA GLU A 38 27.81 -13.64 11.72
C GLU A 38 28.80 -14.32 10.76
N GLU A 39 28.51 -14.32 9.45
CA GLU A 39 29.34 -14.97 8.43
C GLU A 39 30.10 -13.99 7.51
N GLY A 40 30.15 -12.76 7.91
CA GLY A 40 30.64 -11.66 7.08
C GLY A 40 29.51 -10.70 6.72
N TYR A 41 29.88 -9.46 6.44
CA TYR A 41 28.86 -8.44 6.11
C TYR A 41 28.25 -8.72 4.75
N GLY A 42 26.97 -9.02 4.71
CA GLY A 42 26.23 -9.29 3.47
C GLY A 42 24.74 -9.50 3.67
N TRP A 43 24.01 -9.53 2.55
CA TRP A 43 22.59 -9.81 2.54
C TRP A 43 22.34 -11.29 2.24
N ASP A 44 21.60 -11.94 3.13
CA ASP A 44 21.15 -13.32 2.94
C ASP A 44 19.68 -13.36 2.53
N ILE A 45 19.36 -14.24 1.59
CA ILE A 45 17.98 -14.51 1.23
C ILE A 45 17.32 -15.31 2.36
N LYS A 46 16.17 -14.83 2.83
CA LYS A 46 15.34 -15.51 3.82
C LYS A 46 14.02 -15.95 3.23
N VAL A 47 13.58 -17.13 3.65
CA VAL A 47 12.20 -17.56 3.39
C VAL A 47 11.27 -16.72 4.28
N VAL A 48 10.38 -16.00 3.65
CA VAL A 48 9.35 -15.20 4.31
C VAL A 48 8.05 -15.97 4.27
N PRO A 49 7.34 -16.13 5.39
CA PRO A 49 6.04 -16.78 5.40
C PRO A 49 5.06 -16.06 4.47
N LYS A 50 4.29 -16.82 3.72
CA LYS A 50 3.16 -16.27 2.98
C LYS A 50 2.11 -15.80 3.99
N THR A 51 1.58 -14.61 3.76
CA THR A 51 0.58 -13.98 4.62
C THR A 51 -0.64 -13.57 3.81
N ASN A 52 -1.78 -13.47 4.47
CA ASN A 52 -2.97 -12.88 3.87
C ASN A 52 -3.16 -11.50 4.49
N ILE A 53 -3.61 -10.56 3.67
CA ILE A 53 -3.97 -9.22 4.13
C ILE A 53 -5.37 -8.86 3.65
N THR A 54 -6.05 -8.03 4.44
CA THR A 54 -7.27 -7.35 4.00
C THR A 54 -6.95 -5.88 3.82
N LEU A 55 -7.12 -5.38 2.60
CA LEU A 55 -6.91 -3.97 2.28
C LEU A 55 -8.26 -3.25 2.27
N ASN A 56 -8.40 -2.25 3.12
CA ASN A 56 -9.53 -1.32 3.12
C ASN A 56 -9.10 -0.03 2.45
N PHE A 57 -9.65 0.25 1.29
CA PHE A 57 -9.42 1.48 0.58
C PHE A 57 -10.61 2.44 0.78
N ASN A 58 -10.36 3.55 1.45
CA ASN A 58 -11.34 4.62 1.68
C ASN A 58 -10.65 5.99 1.58
N GLY A 59 -10.12 6.29 0.40
CA GLY A 59 -9.41 7.53 0.15
C GLY A 59 -8.27 7.76 1.16
N THR A 60 -8.37 8.83 1.93
CA THR A 60 -7.34 9.21 2.93
C THR A 60 -7.28 8.32 4.17
N ASN A 61 -8.32 7.51 4.43
CA ASN A 61 -8.42 6.63 5.59
C ASN A 61 -8.21 5.17 5.23
N SER A 62 -7.33 4.91 4.28
CA SER A 62 -7.01 3.56 3.85
C SER A 62 -6.16 2.83 4.88
N SER A 63 -6.27 1.51 4.92
CA SER A 63 -5.50 0.67 5.83
C SER A 63 -5.40 -0.76 5.33
N PHE A 64 -4.44 -1.53 5.84
CA PHE A 64 -4.47 -2.97 5.69
C PHE A 64 -4.38 -3.68 7.04
N PHE A 65 -5.00 -4.86 7.10
CA PHE A 65 -4.93 -5.74 8.26
C PHE A 65 -3.90 -6.84 8.01
N LEU A 66 -2.97 -6.97 8.93
CA LEU A 66 -1.97 -8.03 8.96
C LEU A 66 -1.88 -8.58 10.37
N ASN A 67 -2.11 -9.89 10.56
CA ASN A 67 -2.05 -10.54 11.87
C ASN A 67 -2.89 -9.83 12.95
N SER A 68 -4.09 -9.38 12.61
CA SER A 68 -5.01 -8.62 13.48
C SER A 68 -4.56 -7.18 13.80
N GLU A 69 -3.45 -6.73 13.27
CA GLU A 69 -3.01 -5.34 13.37
C GLU A 69 -3.60 -4.53 12.22
N ASN A 70 -4.21 -3.39 12.53
CA ASN A 70 -4.70 -2.43 11.53
C ASN A 70 -3.60 -1.39 11.25
N ILE A 71 -3.07 -1.41 10.04
CA ILE A 71 -1.96 -0.57 9.63
C ILE A 71 -2.48 0.55 8.72
N PRO A 72 -2.42 1.82 9.16
CA PRO A 72 -2.90 2.94 8.36
C PRO A 72 -1.98 3.19 7.17
N LEU A 73 -2.58 3.59 6.05
CA LEU A 73 -1.91 3.87 4.78
C LEU A 73 -2.34 5.22 4.22
N SER A 74 -1.39 5.91 3.62
CA SER A 74 -1.65 7.04 2.72
C SER A 74 -1.61 6.54 1.29
N CYS A 75 -2.73 6.61 0.58
CA CYS A 75 -2.88 6.05 -0.76
C CYS A 75 -3.14 7.11 -1.81
N VAL A 76 -2.61 6.88 -3.01
CA VAL A 76 -2.88 7.68 -4.21
C VAL A 76 -3.24 6.76 -5.38
N ASN A 77 -4.18 7.22 -6.21
CA ASN A 77 -4.48 6.56 -7.48
C ASN A 77 -3.51 7.07 -8.54
N THR A 78 -2.87 6.15 -9.23
CA THR A 78 -1.99 6.41 -10.36
C THR A 78 -2.39 5.55 -11.55
N LYS A 79 -1.71 5.73 -12.68
CA LYS A 79 -1.84 4.85 -13.84
C LYS A 79 -0.43 4.41 -14.26
N ASN A 80 -0.32 3.17 -14.72
CA ASN A 80 0.91 2.71 -15.35
C ASN A 80 0.97 3.16 -16.84
N ASP A 81 2.04 2.81 -17.51
CA ASP A 81 2.27 3.18 -18.92
C ASP A 81 1.23 2.57 -19.88
N THR A 82 0.57 1.50 -19.48
CA THR A 82 -0.52 0.85 -20.24
C THR A 82 -1.90 1.45 -19.93
N GLY A 83 -1.97 2.41 -19.00
CA GLY A 83 -3.20 3.09 -18.62
C GLY A 83 -4.01 2.37 -17.53
N GLU A 84 -3.55 1.22 -17.03
CA GLU A 84 -4.19 0.51 -15.92
C GLU A 84 -4.11 1.30 -14.62
N ARG A 85 -5.15 1.24 -13.82
CA ARG A 85 -5.23 1.98 -12.55
C ARG A 85 -4.46 1.23 -11.46
N LEU A 86 -3.57 1.97 -10.82
CA LEU A 86 -2.79 1.49 -9.69
C LEU A 86 -3.19 2.27 -8.43
N LEU A 87 -3.34 1.55 -7.33
CA LEU A 87 -3.42 2.12 -6.00
C LEU A 87 -2.03 1.99 -5.37
N SER A 88 -1.36 3.11 -5.12
CA SER A 88 -0.05 3.14 -4.48
C SER A 88 -0.19 3.71 -3.07
N CYS A 89 0.21 2.94 -2.08
CA CYS A 89 0.02 3.26 -0.67
C CYS A 89 1.34 3.18 0.09
N VAL A 90 1.51 4.08 1.04
CA VAL A 90 2.68 4.10 1.93
C VAL A 90 2.24 4.20 3.38
N ARG A 91 2.96 3.50 4.27
CA ARG A 91 2.98 3.74 5.69
C ARG A 91 4.25 4.52 6.02
N ASN A 92 4.10 5.69 6.58
CA ASN A 92 5.22 6.59 6.89
C ASN A 92 5.22 7.11 8.33
N ASP A 93 4.28 6.68 9.15
CA ASP A 93 4.10 7.12 10.54
C ASP A 93 5.10 6.50 11.50
N ILE A 94 5.37 5.20 11.33
CA ILE A 94 6.33 4.42 12.14
C ILE A 94 7.08 3.41 11.27
N LYS A 95 8.24 2.96 11.78
CA LYS A 95 8.99 1.86 11.15
C LYS A 95 8.41 0.49 11.55
N PRO A 96 8.47 -0.54 10.68
CA PRO A 96 9.01 -0.54 9.32
C PRO A 96 8.15 0.28 8.36
N TYR A 97 8.77 0.75 7.28
CA TYR A 97 8.04 1.41 6.20
C TYR A 97 7.41 0.35 5.30
N ASP A 98 6.10 0.42 5.16
CA ASP A 98 5.35 -0.44 4.25
C ASP A 98 5.00 0.33 2.98
N PHE A 99 5.25 -0.30 1.83
CA PHE A 99 4.91 0.22 0.52
C PHE A 99 4.07 -0.81 -0.23
N LEU A 100 2.82 -0.48 -0.51
CA LEU A 100 1.86 -1.36 -1.17
C LEU A 100 1.47 -0.77 -2.52
N VAL A 101 1.48 -1.61 -3.55
CA VAL A 101 0.91 -1.28 -4.87
C VAL A 101 -0.10 -2.36 -5.23
N LEU A 102 -1.31 -1.94 -5.60
CA LEU A 102 -2.39 -2.80 -6.12
C LEU A 102 -2.78 -2.35 -7.52
N ASN A 103 -2.73 -3.27 -8.48
CA ASN A 103 -3.37 -3.09 -9.77
C ASN A 103 -4.87 -3.42 -9.63
N ILE A 104 -5.73 -2.41 -9.82
CA ILE A 104 -7.16 -2.52 -9.58
C ILE A 104 -7.84 -3.41 -10.62
N GLU A 105 -7.33 -3.46 -11.85
CA GLU A 105 -7.91 -4.26 -12.93
C GLU A 105 -7.57 -5.75 -12.78
N SER A 106 -6.32 -6.08 -12.46
CA SER A 106 -5.88 -7.48 -12.37
C SER A 106 -6.00 -8.07 -10.96
N GLY A 107 -6.15 -7.25 -9.94
CA GLY A 107 -6.11 -7.66 -8.54
C GLY A 107 -4.71 -8.08 -8.06
N GLN A 108 -3.67 -7.89 -8.88
CA GLN A 108 -2.30 -8.17 -8.44
C GLN A 108 -1.79 -7.06 -7.52
N ALA A 109 -1.17 -7.45 -6.41
CA ALA A 109 -0.59 -6.50 -5.49
C ALA A 109 0.81 -6.92 -5.03
N SER A 110 1.60 -5.94 -4.61
CA SER A 110 2.87 -6.14 -3.94
C SER A 110 2.91 -5.32 -2.65
N LEU A 111 3.40 -5.93 -1.58
CA LEU A 111 3.70 -5.24 -0.33
C LEU A 111 5.18 -5.41 -0.03
N SER A 112 5.92 -4.32 -0.12
CA SER A 112 7.32 -4.25 0.26
C SER A 112 7.44 -3.64 1.64
N ARG A 113 8.15 -4.34 2.52
CA ARG A 113 8.45 -3.87 3.87
C ARG A 113 9.93 -3.57 3.97
N LEU A 114 10.24 -2.33 4.28
CA LEU A 114 11.59 -1.85 4.55
C LEU A 114 11.75 -1.75 6.05
N GLY A 115 12.27 -2.80 6.69
CA GLY A 115 12.49 -2.85 8.12
C GLY A 115 13.74 -2.10 8.54
N GLY A 116 13.74 -1.72 9.79
CA GLY A 116 14.90 -1.29 10.51
C GLY A 116 15.15 0.21 10.61
N SER A 117 15.79 0.59 11.71
CA SER A 117 16.49 1.85 11.82
C SER A 117 17.97 1.56 11.72
N ILE A 118 18.65 2.20 10.81
CA ILE A 118 20.08 2.29 10.82
C ILE A 118 20.45 3.09 12.07
N SER A 119 20.61 2.40 13.19
CA SER A 119 21.13 2.97 14.41
C SER A 119 22.57 2.47 14.57
N SER A 120 23.50 3.40 14.74
CA SER A 120 24.93 3.11 14.84
C SER A 120 25.34 2.23 16.03
N ASN A 121 24.43 1.90 16.93
CA ASN A 121 24.74 1.24 18.20
C ASN A 121 23.99 -0.06 18.48
N THR A 122 23.16 -0.55 17.58
CA THR A 122 22.47 -1.81 17.76
C THR A 122 22.45 -2.55 16.43
N PHE A 123 22.94 -3.78 16.45
CA PHE A 123 22.89 -4.73 15.35
C PHE A 123 21.42 -5.10 15.09
N PHE A 124 20.70 -4.26 14.39
CA PHE A 124 19.36 -4.59 13.95
C PHE A 124 19.47 -5.50 12.73
N ARG A 125 18.86 -6.65 12.84
CA ARG A 125 18.58 -7.54 11.74
C ARG A 125 17.49 -6.90 10.90
N GLU A 126 17.89 -6.01 10.01
CA GLU A 126 16.96 -5.36 9.09
C GLU A 126 16.51 -6.37 8.06
N MET A 127 15.24 -6.73 8.10
CA MET A 127 14.64 -7.55 7.07
C MET A 127 13.97 -6.64 6.04
N VAL A 128 14.42 -6.74 4.81
CA VAL A 128 13.68 -6.23 3.67
C VAL A 128 12.87 -7.39 3.10
N SER A 129 11.59 -7.23 2.93
CA SER A 129 10.75 -8.29 2.35
C SER A 129 9.77 -7.74 1.34
N THR A 130 9.43 -8.57 0.36
CA THR A 130 8.36 -8.29 -0.59
C THR A 130 7.45 -9.51 -0.68
N ASN A 131 6.16 -9.28 -0.55
CA ASN A 131 5.10 -10.24 -0.78
C ASN A 131 4.33 -9.85 -2.04
N ILE A 132 4.07 -10.83 -2.89
CA ILE A 132 3.19 -10.69 -4.05
C ILE A 132 1.86 -11.36 -3.71
N PHE A 133 0.77 -10.69 -4.04
CA PHE A 133 -0.58 -11.12 -3.72
C PHE A 133 -1.45 -11.21 -4.96
N GLN A 134 -2.44 -12.09 -4.89
CA GLN A 134 -3.64 -12.02 -5.70
C GLN A 134 -4.77 -11.55 -4.80
N CYS A 135 -5.43 -10.47 -5.19
CA CYS A 135 -6.50 -9.83 -4.44
C CYS A 135 -7.83 -9.95 -5.20
N SER A 136 -8.93 -9.98 -4.43
CA SER A 136 -10.30 -9.88 -4.93
C SER A 136 -11.10 -8.94 -4.03
N ASN A 137 -12.03 -8.22 -4.59
CA ASN A 137 -13.00 -7.36 -3.89
C ASN A 137 -14.42 -7.92 -4.03
#